data_f9b3e8fda5e56bac152431017bef390b
#
_entry.id   f9b3e8fda5e56bac152431017bef390b
#
_cell.length_a   1.000
_cell.length_b   1.000
_cell.length_c   1.000
_cell.angle_alpha   90.00
_cell.angle_beta   90.00
_cell.angle_gamma   90.00
#
_symmetry.space_group_name_H-M   'P 1'
#
loop_
_entity.id
_entity.type
_entity.pdbx_description
1 polymer ?
#
loop_
_entity_poly.entity_id
_entity_poly.type
_entity_poly.pdbx_seq_one_letter_code
_entity_poly.pdbx_strand_id
1 'polypeptide(L)'
;MSNHDMFNHHPKMPKKVHIGDITIRDGFQHEEIFIPTEAKIYYLQELAFAGVRHMEVTNLGNARIMPQFKDAEMVLEGVRSDIFNNRLAKRNIDPSEIEWTAVTIREAAVDRAISLKEQGRGPDRVLMMVSTDEEHHFANSGTTLPQYWREAERCIKKCRDAGIKMCGTVSTIWGSPICGPTQLKDAVEFTKRWLSIGAHDIEHADHDGSAPPDQVYRYFSMVLDQMPDPELHIGHFHVTRGWGLANVLAALQAGVQIFEGTLGGTGGQPANFVDRTPVPGTGAYYYRDPNIVGLVSIEDLCVMLDEMGIDVGTINIDRLLEMGTLMERTLGRRLRSESILSGRIPKTPRHEFKRPKLMALKEKSQEKAGQIIPEEWPEKAFVPEGILKK
;
A
#
# COMPACT_ATOMS: atom_id res chain seq x y z
N MET A 1 8.05 -10.54 -31.04
CA MET A 1 7.96 -9.58 -29.93
C MET A 1 6.78 -10.01 -29.07
N SER A 2 7.01 -10.34 -27.81
CA SER A 2 5.92 -10.66 -26.89
C SER A 2 5.10 -9.38 -26.62
N ASN A 3 3.81 -9.50 -26.35
CA ASN A 3 2.98 -8.33 -26.00
C ASN A 3 3.50 -7.56 -24.78
N HIS A 4 4.41 -8.13 -23.99
CA HIS A 4 5.08 -7.48 -22.87
C HIS A 4 6.04 -6.37 -23.27
N ASP A 5 6.63 -6.43 -24.48
CA ASP A 5 7.61 -5.40 -24.93
C ASP A 5 6.95 -4.05 -25.26
N MET A 6 5.64 -4.01 -25.45
CA MET A 6 4.93 -2.77 -25.78
C MET A 6 4.65 -1.83 -24.60
N PHE A 7 4.65 -2.33 -23.36
CA PHE A 7 4.33 -1.54 -22.17
C PHE A 7 5.56 -1.00 -21.42
N ASN A 8 6.73 -1.54 -21.67
CA ASN A 8 7.99 -1.17 -20.99
C ASN A 8 8.74 -0.01 -21.68
N HIS A 9 8.03 0.98 -22.22
CA HIS A 9 8.68 2.06 -22.96
C HIS A 9 9.10 3.27 -22.13
N HIS A 10 8.74 3.32 -20.82
CA HIS A 10 9.23 4.42 -20.01
C HIS A 10 10.67 4.15 -19.54
N PRO A 11 11.64 5.01 -19.84
CA PRO A 11 13.06 4.72 -19.63
C PRO A 11 13.45 4.50 -18.16
N LYS A 12 12.64 4.99 -17.22
CA LYS A 12 12.87 4.84 -15.78
C LYS A 12 12.06 3.69 -15.13
N MET A 13 11.23 2.97 -15.90
CA MET A 13 10.39 1.90 -15.36
C MET A 13 11.24 0.77 -14.75
N PRO A 14 11.10 0.44 -13.46
CA PRO A 14 11.87 -0.62 -12.83
C PRO A 14 11.40 -1.99 -13.33
N LYS A 15 12.33 -2.96 -13.37
CA LYS A 15 12.05 -4.36 -13.71
C LYS A 15 11.65 -5.19 -12.50
N LYS A 16 11.94 -4.70 -11.32
CA LYS A 16 11.66 -5.34 -10.05
C LYS A 16 11.23 -4.28 -9.04
N VAL A 17 10.30 -4.66 -8.18
CA VAL A 17 9.82 -3.82 -7.07
C VAL A 17 9.77 -4.63 -5.78
N HIS A 18 9.76 -3.92 -4.67
CA HIS A 18 9.54 -4.47 -3.33
C HIS A 18 8.16 -4.03 -2.84
N ILE A 19 7.40 -4.98 -2.32
CA ILE A 19 6.05 -4.74 -1.83
C ILE A 19 6.00 -5.04 -0.34
N GLY A 20 5.60 -4.03 0.45
CA GLY A 20 5.29 -4.14 1.87
C GLY A 20 3.79 -4.33 2.11
N ASP A 21 3.46 -4.91 3.24
CA ASP A 21 2.08 -5.02 3.73
C ASP A 21 1.90 -4.21 5.02
N ILE A 22 0.85 -3.40 5.05
CA ILE A 22 0.50 -2.56 6.20
C ILE A 22 -0.93 -2.84 6.68
N THR A 23 -1.49 -4.02 6.34
CA THR A 23 -2.85 -4.44 6.69
C THR A 23 -3.12 -4.36 8.18
N ILE A 24 -2.19 -4.93 8.99
CA ILE A 24 -2.42 -5.03 10.43
C ILE A 24 -2.31 -3.67 11.11
N ARG A 25 -1.54 -2.74 10.56
CA ARG A 25 -1.41 -1.39 11.11
C ARG A 25 -2.40 -0.44 10.46
N ASP A 26 -2.22 -0.05 9.22
CA ASP A 26 -3.06 0.96 8.59
C ASP A 26 -4.42 0.40 8.19
N GLY A 27 -4.42 -0.84 7.68
CA GLY A 27 -5.64 -1.53 7.29
C GLY A 27 -6.64 -1.66 8.43
N PHE A 28 -6.20 -2.02 9.63
CA PHE A 28 -7.08 -2.23 10.79
C PHE A 28 -7.30 -0.99 11.65
N GLN A 29 -6.57 0.08 11.41
CA GLN A 29 -6.62 1.28 12.26
C GLN A 29 -8.03 1.83 12.47
N HIS A 30 -8.89 1.73 11.47
CA HIS A 30 -10.25 2.26 11.46
C HIS A 30 -11.36 1.21 11.59
N GLU A 31 -11.01 -0.05 11.78
CA GLU A 31 -12.05 -1.05 12.01
C GLU A 31 -12.76 -0.77 13.34
N GLU A 32 -14.09 -0.71 13.30
CA GLU A 32 -14.91 -0.39 14.47
C GLU A 32 -14.86 -1.50 15.53
N ILE A 33 -14.78 -2.75 15.05
CA ILE A 33 -14.67 -3.93 15.90
C ILE A 33 -13.20 -4.25 16.13
N PHE A 34 -12.81 -4.41 17.38
CA PHE A 34 -11.45 -4.81 17.71
C PHE A 34 -11.12 -6.17 17.10
N ILE A 35 -10.07 -6.19 16.31
CA ILE A 35 -9.54 -7.43 15.70
C ILE A 35 -8.68 -8.15 16.75
N PRO A 36 -9.01 -9.40 17.12
CA PRO A 36 -8.26 -10.14 18.14
C PRO A 36 -6.78 -10.29 17.78
N THR A 37 -5.93 -10.30 18.81
CA THR A 37 -4.46 -10.43 18.69
C THR A 37 -4.08 -11.67 17.88
N GLU A 38 -4.73 -12.79 18.14
CA GLU A 38 -4.46 -14.06 17.45
C GLU A 38 -4.80 -13.98 15.96
N ALA A 39 -5.83 -13.24 15.59
CA ALA A 39 -6.17 -13.00 14.18
C ALA A 39 -5.11 -12.14 13.50
N LYS A 40 -4.61 -11.08 14.15
CA LYS A 40 -3.51 -10.26 13.64
C LYS A 40 -2.25 -11.09 13.40
N ILE A 41 -1.85 -11.89 14.38
CA ILE A 41 -0.68 -12.79 14.27
C ILE A 41 -0.89 -13.84 13.17
N TYR A 42 -2.09 -14.37 13.04
CA TYR A 42 -2.43 -15.30 11.97
C TYR A 42 -2.24 -14.67 10.58
N TYR A 43 -2.77 -13.47 10.35
CA TYR A 43 -2.59 -12.77 9.07
C TYR A 43 -1.13 -12.44 8.77
N LEU A 44 -0.36 -12.00 9.76
CA LEU A 44 1.08 -11.77 9.60
C LEU A 44 1.83 -13.04 9.21
N GLN A 45 1.44 -14.19 9.79
CA GLN A 45 2.02 -15.47 9.42
C GLN A 45 1.66 -15.88 7.98
N GLU A 46 0.40 -15.69 7.58
CA GLU A 46 -0.06 -16.03 6.23
C GLU A 46 0.56 -15.10 5.17
N LEU A 47 0.73 -13.82 5.47
CA LEU A 47 1.45 -12.86 4.62
C LEU A 47 2.93 -13.28 4.46
N ALA A 48 3.59 -13.70 5.54
CA ALA A 48 4.94 -14.24 5.46
C ALA A 48 5.01 -15.50 4.58
N PHE A 49 4.01 -16.38 4.67
CA PHE A 49 3.88 -17.57 3.81
C PHE A 49 3.56 -17.21 2.35
N ALA A 50 2.87 -16.09 2.12
CA ALA A 50 2.64 -15.53 0.79
C ALA A 50 3.87 -14.83 0.21
N GLY A 51 4.98 -14.74 0.95
CA GLY A 51 6.23 -14.17 0.47
C GLY A 51 6.46 -12.71 0.80
N VAL A 52 5.57 -12.07 1.55
CA VAL A 52 5.78 -10.70 2.03
C VAL A 52 6.92 -10.68 3.06
N ARG A 53 7.82 -9.70 2.98
CA ARG A 53 9.01 -9.59 3.82
C ARG A 53 9.10 -8.30 4.63
N HIS A 54 8.31 -7.28 4.29
CA HIS A 54 8.22 -6.01 5.01
C HIS A 54 6.79 -5.81 5.48
N MET A 55 6.55 -5.75 6.79
CA MET A 55 5.21 -5.65 7.36
C MET A 55 5.12 -4.64 8.49
N GLU A 56 4.14 -3.73 8.39
CA GLU A 56 3.76 -2.90 9.52
C GLU A 56 2.76 -3.64 10.41
N VAL A 57 3.16 -3.95 11.62
CA VAL A 57 2.44 -4.88 12.48
C VAL A 57 1.64 -4.23 13.59
N THR A 58 1.96 -2.97 13.95
CA THR A 58 1.28 -2.30 15.05
C THR A 58 1.63 -0.81 15.15
N ASN A 59 0.98 -0.12 16.09
CA ASN A 59 1.30 1.25 16.50
C ASN A 59 1.55 1.27 18.02
N LEU A 60 2.74 1.73 18.42
CA LEU A 60 3.16 1.81 19.82
C LEU A 60 2.74 3.11 20.52
N GLY A 61 1.91 3.92 19.84
CA GLY A 61 1.35 5.14 20.40
C GLY A 61 0.28 4.89 21.50
N ASN A 62 -0.53 5.92 21.73
CA ASN A 62 -1.53 5.87 22.80
C ASN A 62 -2.75 5.03 22.38
N ALA A 63 -2.92 3.87 23.00
CA ALA A 63 -4.04 2.96 22.75
C ALA A 63 -5.43 3.53 23.08
N ARG A 64 -5.53 4.61 23.87
CA ARG A 64 -6.82 5.31 24.09
C ARG A 64 -7.27 6.06 22.84
N ILE A 65 -6.31 6.49 22.02
CA ILE A 65 -6.56 7.21 20.77
C ILE A 65 -6.75 6.21 19.63
N MET A 66 -5.99 5.11 19.66
CA MET A 66 -6.02 4.05 18.64
C MET A 66 -6.30 2.69 19.29
N PRO A 67 -7.56 2.38 19.63
CA PRO A 67 -7.92 1.20 20.41
C PRO A 67 -7.64 -0.13 19.71
N GLN A 68 -7.49 -0.13 18.39
CA GLN A 68 -7.07 -1.32 17.64
C GLN A 68 -5.65 -1.80 17.99
N PHE A 69 -4.82 -0.93 18.59
CA PHE A 69 -3.43 -1.26 18.95
C PHE A 69 -3.21 -1.39 20.48
N LYS A 70 -4.28 -1.63 21.25
CA LYS A 70 -4.15 -1.88 22.70
C LYS A 70 -3.34 -3.15 23.02
N ASP A 71 -3.19 -4.03 22.03
CA ASP A 71 -2.46 -5.29 22.08
C ASP A 71 -1.09 -5.22 21.36
N ALA A 72 -0.56 -4.03 21.09
CA ALA A 72 0.64 -3.80 20.29
C ALA A 72 1.85 -4.67 20.70
N GLU A 73 2.12 -4.77 22.00
CA GLU A 73 3.24 -5.58 22.50
C GLU A 73 2.99 -7.07 22.32
N MET A 74 1.74 -7.53 22.49
CA MET A 74 1.36 -8.94 22.29
C MET A 74 1.52 -9.36 20.82
N VAL A 75 1.20 -8.46 19.88
CA VAL A 75 1.41 -8.73 18.45
C VAL A 75 2.90 -8.87 18.14
N LEU A 76 3.74 -7.95 18.63
CA LEU A 76 5.20 -8.02 18.47
C LEU A 76 5.79 -9.27 19.12
N GLU A 77 5.38 -9.60 20.34
CA GLU A 77 5.79 -10.84 21.02
C GLU A 77 5.37 -12.09 20.23
N GLY A 78 4.15 -12.07 19.69
CA GLY A 78 3.62 -13.18 18.89
C GLY A 78 4.45 -13.47 17.64
N VAL A 79 4.83 -12.45 16.88
CA VAL A 79 5.65 -12.62 15.65
C VAL A 79 7.12 -12.96 15.96
N ARG A 80 7.59 -12.72 17.18
CA ARG A 80 8.92 -13.09 17.64
C ARG A 80 8.95 -14.44 18.38
N SER A 81 7.79 -15.06 18.61
CA SER A 81 7.71 -16.31 19.36
C SER A 81 8.33 -17.49 18.63
N ASP A 82 8.85 -18.46 19.40
CA ASP A 82 9.37 -19.73 18.86
C ASP A 82 8.31 -20.49 18.06
N ILE A 83 7.04 -20.38 18.45
CA ILE A 83 5.93 -21.02 17.74
C ILE A 83 5.81 -20.43 16.34
N PHE A 84 5.85 -19.12 16.21
CA PHE A 84 5.77 -18.41 14.92
C PHE A 84 6.99 -18.76 14.05
N ASN A 85 8.19 -18.63 14.60
CA ASN A 85 9.44 -18.89 13.90
C ASN A 85 9.55 -20.36 13.44
N ASN A 86 9.14 -21.32 14.27
CA ASN A 86 9.10 -22.73 13.90
C ASN A 86 8.12 -23.02 12.75
N ARG A 87 7.02 -22.27 12.64
CA ARG A 87 6.08 -22.40 11.52
C ARG A 87 6.68 -21.86 10.23
N LEU A 88 7.42 -20.74 10.29
CA LEU A 88 8.17 -20.22 9.15
C LEU A 88 9.24 -21.21 8.67
N ALA A 89 10.03 -21.73 9.59
CA ALA A 89 11.10 -22.68 9.30
C ALA A 89 10.58 -23.97 8.62
N LYS A 90 9.40 -24.47 9.02
CA LYS A 90 8.74 -25.62 8.36
C LYS A 90 8.37 -25.35 6.89
N ARG A 91 8.35 -24.11 6.45
CA ARG A 91 8.11 -23.68 5.07
C ARG A 91 9.38 -23.15 4.39
N ASN A 92 10.55 -23.39 4.99
CA ASN A 92 11.85 -22.91 4.52
C ASN A 92 11.92 -21.39 4.40
N ILE A 93 11.26 -20.67 5.30
CA ILE A 93 11.33 -19.21 5.42
C ILE A 93 12.22 -18.88 6.61
N ASP A 94 13.28 -18.12 6.37
CA ASP A 94 14.14 -17.61 7.43
C ASP A 94 13.44 -16.43 8.11
N PRO A 95 13.16 -16.49 9.43
CA PRO A 95 12.58 -15.35 10.16
C PRO A 95 13.39 -14.06 10.06
N SER A 96 14.69 -14.14 9.85
CA SER A 96 15.57 -12.98 9.71
C SER A 96 15.39 -12.20 8.40
N GLU A 97 14.75 -12.81 7.40
CA GLU A 97 14.38 -12.14 6.15
C GLU A 97 13.17 -11.23 6.29
N ILE A 98 12.44 -11.31 7.42
CA ILE A 98 11.21 -10.55 7.62
C ILE A 98 11.50 -9.35 8.51
N GLU A 99 11.19 -8.15 8.01
CA GLU A 99 11.29 -6.91 8.75
C GLU A 99 9.93 -6.54 9.35
N TRP A 100 9.90 -6.42 10.68
CA TRP A 100 8.72 -6.03 11.44
C TRP A 100 8.79 -4.55 11.78
N THR A 101 7.84 -3.77 11.26
CA THR A 101 7.75 -2.33 11.47
C THR A 101 6.66 -1.99 12.47
N ALA A 102 6.94 -1.04 13.38
CA ALA A 102 5.95 -0.45 14.27
C ALA A 102 5.90 1.07 14.13
N VAL A 103 4.70 1.63 14.09
CA VAL A 103 4.53 3.10 14.06
C VAL A 103 4.79 3.69 15.44
N THR A 104 5.58 4.79 15.47
CA THR A 104 5.96 5.50 16.69
C THR A 104 5.92 7.01 16.43
N ILE A 105 4.80 7.67 16.67
CA ILE A 105 4.67 9.11 16.34
C ILE A 105 5.50 10.01 17.26
N ARG A 106 5.81 9.57 18.48
CA ARG A 106 6.45 10.37 19.53
C ARG A 106 7.57 9.61 20.22
N GLU A 107 8.50 10.34 20.83
CA GLU A 107 9.69 9.81 21.52
C GLU A 107 9.33 8.71 22.55
N ALA A 108 8.26 8.89 23.32
CA ALA A 108 7.80 7.87 24.29
C ALA A 108 7.46 6.51 23.63
N ALA A 109 6.93 6.50 22.41
CA ALA A 109 6.66 5.27 21.66
C ALA A 109 7.97 4.67 21.11
N VAL A 110 8.93 5.49 20.73
CA VAL A 110 10.28 5.05 20.34
C VAL A 110 11.00 4.39 21.52
N ASP A 111 10.97 5.01 22.71
CA ASP A 111 11.55 4.44 23.92
C ASP A 111 10.91 3.08 24.27
N ARG A 112 9.61 2.96 24.06
CA ARG A 112 8.88 1.69 24.21
C ARG A 112 9.35 0.62 23.19
N ALA A 113 9.53 1.00 21.93
CA ALA A 113 10.06 0.11 20.89
C ALA A 113 11.48 -0.40 21.25
N ILE A 114 12.34 0.48 21.73
CA ILE A 114 13.71 0.16 22.16
C ILE A 114 13.66 -0.82 23.34
N SER A 115 12.86 -0.53 24.37
CA SER A 115 12.73 -1.43 25.52
C SER A 115 12.23 -2.83 25.12
N LEU A 116 11.31 -2.92 24.16
CA LEU A 116 10.86 -4.20 23.60
C LEU A 116 11.98 -4.90 22.82
N LYS A 117 12.79 -4.15 22.07
CA LYS A 117 13.93 -4.70 21.31
C LYS A 117 14.98 -5.30 22.25
N GLU A 118 15.31 -4.62 23.34
CA GLU A 118 16.22 -5.13 24.39
C GLU A 118 15.73 -6.43 25.03
N GLN A 119 14.41 -6.63 25.06
CA GLN A 119 13.78 -7.85 25.55
C GLN A 119 13.65 -8.95 24.47
N GLY A 120 14.18 -8.73 23.27
CA GLY A 120 14.12 -9.68 22.15
C GLY A 120 12.76 -9.78 21.44
N ARG A 121 11.82 -8.89 21.76
CA ARG A 121 10.45 -8.88 21.19
C ARG A 121 10.05 -7.58 20.51
N GLY A 122 11.01 -6.71 20.25
CA GLY A 122 10.76 -5.42 19.60
C GLY A 122 10.75 -5.47 18.07
N PRO A 123 10.39 -4.35 17.44
CA PRO A 123 10.42 -4.22 15.98
C PRO A 123 11.86 -4.10 15.46
N ASP A 124 12.05 -4.33 14.17
CA ASP A 124 13.31 -4.08 13.46
C ASP A 124 13.38 -2.65 12.94
N ARG A 125 12.21 -2.07 12.70
CA ARG A 125 12.03 -0.75 12.14
C ARG A 125 10.91 -0.02 12.85
N VAL A 126 11.06 1.29 12.98
CA VAL A 126 10.01 2.18 13.46
C VAL A 126 9.79 3.31 12.46
N LEU A 127 8.61 3.92 12.55
CA LEU A 127 8.19 5.00 11.66
C LEU A 127 7.76 6.21 12.47
N MET A 128 8.27 7.39 12.08
CA MET A 128 7.83 8.69 12.57
C MET A 128 7.36 9.56 11.40
N MET A 129 6.28 10.34 11.59
CA MET A 129 5.58 11.05 10.53
C MET A 129 5.63 12.56 10.72
N VAL A 130 5.88 13.30 9.64
CA VAL A 130 5.73 14.75 9.57
C VAL A 130 4.77 15.12 8.45
N SER A 131 3.93 16.13 8.68
CA SER A 131 3.08 16.73 7.64
C SER A 131 3.73 17.99 7.10
N THR A 132 3.60 18.22 5.80
CA THR A 132 4.06 19.48 5.17
C THR A 132 3.20 20.68 5.58
N ASP A 133 1.97 20.44 5.98
CA ASP A 133 1.07 21.41 6.57
C ASP A 133 1.29 21.48 8.09
N GLU A 134 1.69 22.63 8.59
CA GLU A 134 2.02 22.83 10.01
C GLU A 134 0.80 22.67 10.93
N GLU A 135 -0.39 23.10 10.51
CA GLU A 135 -1.62 22.95 11.29
C GLU A 135 -2.03 21.48 11.39
N HIS A 136 -1.96 20.76 10.27
CA HIS A 136 -2.20 19.31 10.26
C HIS A 136 -1.16 18.57 11.10
N HIS A 137 0.12 18.97 10.98
CA HIS A 137 1.18 18.39 11.81
C HIS A 137 0.90 18.58 13.31
N PHE A 138 0.53 19.82 13.70
CA PHE A 138 0.22 20.11 15.09
C PHE A 138 -1.02 19.34 15.59
N ALA A 139 -2.06 19.22 14.76
CA ALA A 139 -3.27 18.45 15.09
C ALA A 139 -2.93 16.98 15.39
N ASN A 140 -2.05 16.38 14.59
CA ASN A 140 -1.68 14.96 14.72
C ASN A 140 -0.65 14.69 15.83
N SER A 141 0.37 15.53 15.96
CA SER A 141 1.50 15.29 16.85
C SER A 141 1.40 16.01 18.21
N GLY A 142 0.60 17.08 18.28
CA GLY A 142 0.52 17.98 19.42
C GLY A 142 1.80 18.81 19.63
N THR A 143 2.66 18.94 18.59
CA THR A 143 3.90 19.71 18.64
C THR A 143 4.08 20.55 17.40
N THR A 144 4.86 21.64 17.50
CA THR A 144 5.26 22.42 16.34
C THR A 144 6.31 21.69 15.50
N LEU A 145 6.41 21.99 14.22
CA LEU A 145 7.45 21.41 13.35
C LEU A 145 8.88 21.55 13.89
N PRO A 146 9.33 22.74 14.40
CA PRO A 146 10.66 22.85 14.96
C PRO A 146 10.92 21.97 16.21
N GLN A 147 9.89 21.76 17.04
CA GLN A 147 9.98 20.88 18.20
C GLN A 147 10.07 19.42 17.76
N TYR A 148 9.21 19.04 16.81
CA TYR A 148 9.16 17.68 16.28
C TYR A 148 10.46 17.26 15.58
N TRP A 149 11.06 18.13 14.79
CA TRP A 149 12.33 17.83 14.13
C TRP A 149 13.46 17.57 15.14
N ARG A 150 13.52 18.33 16.24
CA ARG A 150 14.47 18.06 17.32
C ARG A 150 14.19 16.74 18.04
N GLU A 151 12.92 16.38 18.21
CA GLU A 151 12.52 15.09 18.76
C GLU A 151 12.91 13.95 17.82
N ALA A 152 12.61 14.07 16.52
CA ALA A 152 12.95 13.08 15.50
C ALA A 152 14.47 12.81 15.44
N GLU A 153 15.28 13.86 15.47
CA GLU A 153 16.75 13.73 15.49
C GLU A 153 17.24 12.92 16.71
N ARG A 154 16.69 13.18 17.91
CA ARG A 154 17.00 12.38 19.11
C ARG A 154 16.51 10.93 18.95
N CYS A 155 15.31 10.73 18.42
CA CYS A 155 14.73 9.40 18.21
C CYS A 155 15.56 8.57 17.22
N ILE A 156 16.00 9.16 16.11
CA ILE A 156 16.87 8.51 15.12
C ILE A 156 18.17 8.04 15.78
N LYS A 157 18.79 8.91 16.59
CA LYS A 157 20.01 8.53 17.30
C LYS A 157 19.75 7.35 18.24
N LYS A 158 18.71 7.40 19.06
CA LYS A 158 18.33 6.31 19.98
C LYS A 158 18.07 5.00 19.22
N CYS A 159 17.31 5.05 18.12
CA CYS A 159 17.00 3.86 17.30
C CYS A 159 18.29 3.26 16.73
N ARG A 160 19.17 4.07 16.16
CA ARG A 160 20.45 3.61 15.62
C ARG A 160 21.29 2.93 16.68
N ASP A 161 21.38 3.53 17.89
CA ASP A 161 22.15 2.98 19.01
C ASP A 161 21.55 1.63 19.50
N ALA A 162 20.25 1.42 19.32
CA ALA A 162 19.53 0.18 19.65
C ALA A 162 19.43 -0.82 18.47
N GLY A 163 20.01 -0.53 17.31
CA GLY A 163 19.93 -1.39 16.12
C GLY A 163 18.52 -1.47 15.49
N ILE A 164 17.75 -0.39 15.62
CA ILE A 164 16.42 -0.24 15.00
C ILE A 164 16.53 0.76 13.85
N LYS A 165 16.00 0.41 12.68
CA LYS A 165 15.88 1.33 11.54
C LYS A 165 14.78 2.37 11.81
N MET A 166 14.97 3.61 11.35
CA MET A 166 13.96 4.67 11.42
C MET A 166 13.51 5.05 10.01
N CYS A 167 12.24 4.86 9.71
CA CYS A 167 11.58 5.43 8.53
C CYS A 167 11.04 6.81 8.86
N GLY A 168 11.31 7.78 8.00
CA GLY A 168 10.66 9.10 8.05
C GLY A 168 9.49 9.17 7.09
N THR A 169 8.28 9.42 7.57
CA THR A 169 7.13 9.65 6.67
C THR A 169 6.94 11.12 6.39
N VAL A 170 6.70 11.47 5.13
CA VAL A 170 6.24 12.79 4.69
C VAL A 170 4.81 12.66 4.24
N SER A 171 3.88 13.34 4.91
CA SER A 171 2.46 13.33 4.57
C SER A 171 1.95 14.70 4.12
N THR A 172 0.69 14.78 3.67
CA THR A 172 0.06 15.99 3.10
C THR A 172 0.82 16.58 1.90
N ILE A 173 1.48 15.72 1.12
CA ILE A 173 2.31 16.11 -0.03
C ILE A 173 1.48 16.81 -1.11
N TRP A 174 0.29 16.30 -1.39
CA TRP A 174 -0.59 16.75 -2.49
C TRP A 174 -1.81 17.55 -2.02
N GLY A 175 -1.86 17.87 -0.74
CA GLY A 175 -2.92 18.64 -0.11
C GLY A 175 -3.10 18.28 1.36
N SER A 176 -3.74 19.18 2.07
CA SER A 176 -4.06 19.01 3.49
C SER A 176 -5.56 19.19 3.70
N PRO A 177 -6.17 18.36 4.57
CA PRO A 177 -7.55 18.53 4.96
C PRO A 177 -7.81 19.85 5.74
N ILE A 178 -6.78 20.47 6.29
CA ILE A 178 -6.92 21.68 7.11
C ILE A 178 -6.63 22.92 6.29
N CYS A 179 -5.46 22.99 5.63
CA CYS A 179 -5.00 24.18 4.93
C CYS A 179 -5.22 24.15 3.40
N GLY A 180 -5.71 23.03 2.86
CA GLY A 180 -5.93 22.89 1.42
C GLY A 180 -4.63 22.60 0.65
N PRO A 181 -4.36 23.27 -0.49
CA PRO A 181 -3.23 22.96 -1.35
C PRO A 181 -1.86 23.13 -0.66
N THR A 182 -0.98 22.14 -0.83
CA THR A 182 0.42 22.15 -0.37
C THR A 182 1.38 22.31 -1.54
N GLN A 183 2.66 22.57 -1.26
CA GLN A 183 3.67 22.74 -2.30
C GLN A 183 4.59 21.51 -2.36
N LEU A 184 4.70 20.86 -3.52
CA LEU A 184 5.55 19.68 -3.71
C LEU A 184 7.01 19.91 -3.28
N LYS A 185 7.53 21.13 -3.50
CA LYS A 185 8.90 21.50 -3.09
C LYS A 185 9.12 21.39 -1.58
N ASP A 186 8.11 21.69 -0.78
CA ASP A 186 8.23 21.64 0.69
C ASP A 186 8.32 20.19 1.15
N ALA A 187 7.59 19.27 0.50
CA ALA A 187 7.71 17.84 0.75
C ALA A 187 9.09 17.29 0.34
N VAL A 188 9.67 17.77 -0.77
CA VAL A 188 11.04 17.42 -1.16
C VAL A 188 12.05 17.89 -0.11
N GLU A 189 11.92 19.09 0.43
CA GLU A 189 12.80 19.59 1.49
C GLU A 189 12.62 18.80 2.80
N PHE A 190 11.41 18.35 3.14
CA PHE A 190 11.19 17.48 4.29
C PHE A 190 11.81 16.10 4.10
N THR A 191 11.74 15.55 2.89
CA THR A 191 12.43 14.31 2.52
C THR A 191 13.93 14.43 2.73
N LYS A 192 14.57 15.49 2.21
CA LYS A 192 15.99 15.77 2.43
C LYS A 192 16.34 15.89 3.91
N ARG A 193 15.48 16.57 4.67
CA ARG A 193 15.69 16.76 6.09
C ARG A 193 15.69 15.45 6.85
N TRP A 194 14.71 14.55 6.57
CA TRP A 194 14.69 13.22 7.15
C TRP A 194 16.00 12.46 6.89
N LEU A 195 16.45 12.41 5.63
CA LEU A 195 17.70 11.75 5.26
C LEU A 195 18.91 12.41 5.93
N SER A 196 18.94 13.75 6.01
CA SER A 196 20.06 14.50 6.61
C SER A 196 20.23 14.26 8.11
N ILE A 197 19.15 13.99 8.84
CA ILE A 197 19.20 13.65 10.27
C ILE A 197 19.38 12.15 10.52
N GLY A 198 19.42 11.32 9.45
CA GLY A 198 19.79 9.92 9.50
C GLY A 198 18.63 8.92 9.45
N ALA A 199 17.48 9.30 8.92
CA ALA A 199 16.43 8.34 8.57
C ALA A 199 16.97 7.31 7.57
N HIS A 200 16.55 6.05 7.72
CA HIS A 200 17.00 4.94 6.88
C HIS A 200 16.37 5.01 5.48
N ASP A 201 15.10 5.34 5.42
CA ASP A 201 14.32 5.51 4.23
C ASP A 201 13.11 6.43 4.49
N ILE A 202 12.37 6.76 3.44
CA ILE A 202 11.28 7.73 3.48
C ILE A 202 10.03 7.15 2.86
N GLU A 203 8.96 7.17 3.62
CA GLU A 203 7.60 6.90 3.13
C GLU A 203 6.97 8.21 2.66
N HIS A 204 6.46 8.19 1.44
CA HIS A 204 5.78 9.31 0.79
C HIS A 204 4.29 9.05 0.73
N ALA A 205 3.53 9.69 1.62
CA ALA A 205 2.12 9.35 1.83
C ALA A 205 1.15 10.29 1.10
N ASP A 206 0.33 9.69 0.22
CA ASP A 206 -0.93 10.27 -0.22
C ASP A 206 -1.98 10.04 0.87
N HIS A 207 -1.93 10.91 1.85
CA HIS A 207 -2.64 10.82 3.12
C HIS A 207 -4.16 10.62 2.99
N ASP A 208 -4.78 11.25 2.00
CA ASP A 208 -6.23 11.24 1.83
C ASP A 208 -6.71 10.63 0.51
N GLY A 209 -5.80 10.07 -0.28
CA GLY A 209 -6.12 9.45 -1.57
C GLY A 209 -6.62 10.43 -2.62
N SER A 210 -6.18 11.70 -2.54
CA SER A 210 -6.60 12.77 -3.46
C SER A 210 -5.52 13.18 -4.46
N ALA A 211 -4.32 12.61 -4.38
CA ALA A 211 -3.20 12.93 -5.26
C ALA A 211 -3.52 12.65 -6.73
N PRO A 212 -3.47 13.65 -7.64
CA PRO A 212 -3.60 13.39 -9.07
C PRO A 212 -2.35 12.67 -9.61
N PRO A 213 -2.47 11.67 -10.50
CA PRO A 213 -1.34 10.88 -10.98
C PRO A 213 -0.21 11.69 -11.65
N ASP A 214 -0.53 12.76 -12.35
CA ASP A 214 0.45 13.68 -12.96
C ASP A 214 1.30 14.39 -11.90
N GLN A 215 0.68 14.77 -10.77
CA GLN A 215 1.37 15.39 -9.64
C GLN A 215 2.24 14.37 -8.89
N VAL A 216 1.80 13.11 -8.80
CA VAL A 216 2.59 12.01 -8.24
C VAL A 216 3.85 11.80 -9.07
N TYR A 217 3.72 11.68 -10.40
CA TYR A 217 4.87 11.58 -11.30
C TYR A 217 5.84 12.76 -11.14
N ARG A 218 5.31 13.99 -11.12
CA ARG A 218 6.10 15.21 -10.95
C ARG A 218 6.86 15.21 -9.62
N TYR A 219 6.18 14.86 -8.54
CA TYR A 219 6.79 14.83 -7.21
C TYR A 219 7.95 13.84 -7.13
N PHE A 220 7.72 12.58 -7.50
CA PHE A 220 8.76 11.56 -7.46
C PHE A 220 9.90 11.83 -8.44
N SER A 221 9.63 12.46 -9.58
CA SER A 221 10.69 12.94 -10.45
C SER A 221 11.57 13.97 -9.76
N MET A 222 10.98 14.93 -9.03
CA MET A 222 11.73 15.94 -8.25
C MET A 222 12.54 15.30 -7.11
N VAL A 223 11.97 14.28 -6.45
CA VAL A 223 12.62 13.54 -5.36
C VAL A 223 13.82 12.79 -5.91
N LEU A 224 13.65 11.96 -6.92
CA LEU A 224 14.69 11.09 -7.48
C LEU A 224 15.77 11.86 -8.26
N ASP A 225 15.45 13.04 -8.80
CA ASP A 225 16.48 13.93 -9.40
C ASP A 225 17.45 14.47 -8.33
N GLN A 226 17.04 14.60 -7.07
CA GLN A 226 17.84 15.15 -5.98
C GLN A 226 18.37 14.08 -5.02
N MET A 227 17.70 12.96 -4.90
CA MET A 227 17.99 11.81 -4.04
C MET A 227 17.79 10.54 -4.87
N PRO A 228 18.74 10.18 -5.75
CA PRO A 228 18.53 9.23 -6.84
C PRO A 228 18.50 7.76 -6.43
N ASP A 229 18.75 7.42 -5.16
CA ASP A 229 18.68 6.06 -4.68
C ASP A 229 17.22 5.62 -4.51
N PRO A 230 16.67 4.75 -5.36
CA PRO A 230 15.28 4.35 -5.30
C PRO A 230 14.94 3.49 -4.08
N GLU A 231 15.95 2.91 -3.41
CA GLU A 231 15.73 2.11 -2.19
C GLU A 231 15.41 2.98 -0.97
N LEU A 232 15.60 4.30 -1.08
CA LEU A 232 15.25 5.25 -0.02
C LEU A 232 13.78 5.69 -0.06
N HIS A 233 13.00 5.33 -1.07
CA HIS A 233 11.70 5.96 -1.32
C HIS A 233 10.58 4.92 -1.42
N ILE A 234 9.61 5.03 -0.51
CA ILE A 234 8.44 4.14 -0.44
C ILE A 234 7.20 4.93 -0.86
N GLY A 235 6.46 4.41 -1.84
CA GLY A 235 5.18 4.97 -2.26
C GLY A 235 4.04 4.40 -1.44
N HIS A 236 3.32 5.28 -0.73
CA HIS A 236 2.16 4.95 0.10
C HIS A 236 0.93 5.70 -0.42
N PHE A 237 -0.06 4.96 -0.94
CA PHE A 237 -1.20 5.57 -1.61
C PHE A 237 -2.53 5.11 -1.05
N HIS A 238 -3.33 6.07 -0.57
CA HIS A 238 -4.75 5.86 -0.32
C HIS A 238 -5.55 5.90 -1.64
N VAL A 239 -6.74 5.29 -1.63
CA VAL A 239 -7.55 5.07 -2.85
C VAL A 239 -8.91 5.73 -2.82
N THR A 240 -9.09 6.78 -2.05
CA THR A 240 -10.37 7.46 -1.87
C THR A 240 -11.06 7.80 -3.17
N ARG A 241 -10.32 8.25 -4.17
CA ARG A 241 -10.81 8.57 -5.52
C ARG A 241 -10.64 7.44 -6.53
N GLY A 242 -10.20 6.26 -6.10
CA GLY A 242 -9.95 5.12 -6.99
C GLY A 242 -8.66 5.25 -7.82
N TRP A 243 -7.78 6.21 -7.53
CA TRP A 243 -6.57 6.48 -8.32
C TRP A 243 -5.31 5.76 -7.81
N GLY A 244 -5.41 4.93 -6.78
CA GLY A 244 -4.25 4.29 -6.15
C GLY A 244 -3.34 3.58 -7.14
N LEU A 245 -3.86 2.67 -7.99
CA LEU A 245 -3.04 1.99 -8.99
C LEU A 245 -2.50 2.94 -10.08
N ALA A 246 -3.24 3.98 -10.43
CA ALA A 246 -2.75 5.01 -11.36
C ALA A 246 -1.60 5.81 -10.72
N ASN A 247 -1.67 6.08 -9.41
CA ASN A 247 -0.60 6.73 -8.65
C ASN A 247 0.63 5.84 -8.53
N VAL A 248 0.45 4.54 -8.27
CA VAL A 248 1.55 3.56 -8.33
C VAL A 248 2.22 3.57 -9.69
N LEU A 249 1.45 3.52 -10.79
CA LEU A 249 2.00 3.57 -12.14
C LEU A 249 2.77 4.87 -12.38
N ALA A 250 2.25 6.00 -11.95
CA ALA A 250 2.92 7.29 -12.07
C ALA A 250 4.25 7.33 -11.28
N ALA A 251 4.27 6.78 -10.07
CA ALA A 251 5.49 6.66 -9.27
C ALA A 251 6.51 5.69 -9.88
N LEU A 252 6.06 4.54 -10.41
CA LEU A 252 6.89 3.61 -11.18
C LEU A 252 7.56 4.28 -12.38
N GLN A 253 6.80 5.07 -13.13
CA GLN A 253 7.32 5.81 -14.29
C GLN A 253 8.38 6.86 -13.89
N ALA A 254 8.28 7.40 -12.68
CA ALA A 254 9.32 8.26 -12.10
C ALA A 254 10.56 7.48 -11.64
N GLY A 255 10.44 6.17 -11.37
CA GLY A 255 11.54 5.30 -10.97
C GLY A 255 11.44 4.75 -9.54
N VAL A 256 10.32 4.94 -8.83
CA VAL A 256 10.09 4.37 -7.50
C VAL A 256 10.03 2.84 -7.58
N GLN A 257 10.63 2.17 -6.61
CA GLN A 257 10.76 0.70 -6.59
C GLN A 257 10.15 0.03 -5.36
N ILE A 258 9.76 0.79 -4.35
CA ILE A 258 9.16 0.24 -3.13
C ILE A 258 7.76 0.81 -2.97
N PHE A 259 6.81 -0.08 -2.76
CA PHE A 259 5.40 0.26 -2.53
C PHE A 259 4.85 -0.55 -1.37
N GLU A 260 3.79 -0.06 -0.77
CA GLU A 260 3.06 -0.77 0.25
C GLU A 260 1.56 -0.68 0.01
N GLY A 261 0.85 -1.64 0.57
CA GLY A 261 -0.59 -1.76 0.44
C GLY A 261 -1.19 -2.63 1.52
N THR A 262 -2.48 -2.91 1.39
CA THR A 262 -3.21 -3.72 2.36
C THR A 262 -4.02 -4.81 1.67
N LEU A 263 -4.27 -5.91 2.38
CA LEU A 263 -5.18 -6.95 1.91
C LEU A 263 -6.56 -6.35 1.62
N GLY A 264 -7.02 -6.56 0.39
CA GLY A 264 -8.31 -6.08 -0.08
C GLY A 264 -8.47 -4.56 -0.09
N GLY A 265 -7.39 -3.78 0.02
CA GLY A 265 -7.47 -2.34 0.13
C GLY A 265 -8.15 -1.87 1.43
N THR A 266 -8.01 -2.66 2.52
CA THR A 266 -8.47 -2.27 3.85
C THR A 266 -7.79 -1.00 4.32
N GLY A 267 -8.41 -0.30 5.27
CA GLY A 267 -7.88 0.93 5.85
C GLY A 267 -8.88 2.04 5.81
N GLY A 268 -8.50 3.10 6.42
CA GLY A 268 -9.26 4.32 6.48
C GLY A 268 -8.32 5.50 6.50
N GLN A 269 -8.88 6.68 6.53
CA GLN A 269 -8.08 7.87 6.74
C GLN A 269 -7.50 7.83 8.16
N PRO A 270 -6.24 8.22 8.38
CA PRO A 270 -5.69 8.38 9.72
C PRO A 270 -6.62 9.25 10.58
N ALA A 271 -6.78 8.91 11.86
CA ALA A 271 -7.61 9.69 12.76
C ALA A 271 -7.08 11.13 12.79
N ASN A 272 -7.85 12.08 12.27
CA ASN A 272 -7.59 13.49 12.52
C ASN A 272 -8.08 13.84 13.91
N PHE A 273 -7.49 14.84 14.49
CA PHE A 273 -7.89 15.34 15.78
C PHE A 273 -8.44 16.76 15.60
N VAL A 274 -9.64 17.00 16.10
CA VAL A 274 -10.11 18.36 16.35
C VAL A 274 -9.96 18.59 17.85
N ASP A 275 -9.22 19.63 18.23
CA ASP A 275 -8.93 19.96 19.63
C ASP A 275 -8.40 18.77 20.44
N ARG A 276 -7.50 17.97 19.85
CA ARG A 276 -6.94 16.75 20.43
C ARG A 276 -7.97 15.64 20.72
N THR A 277 -9.17 15.78 20.23
CA THR A 277 -10.19 14.74 20.33
C THR A 277 -10.18 13.98 19.00
N PRO A 278 -10.05 12.64 19.02
CA PRO A 278 -10.20 11.85 17.82
C PRO A 278 -11.57 12.13 17.23
N VAL A 279 -11.62 12.59 16.00
CA VAL A 279 -12.90 12.72 15.30
C VAL A 279 -13.12 11.40 14.59
N PRO A 280 -14.14 10.63 14.96
CA PRO A 280 -14.48 9.41 14.24
C PRO A 280 -14.72 9.77 12.77
N GLY A 281 -14.00 9.09 11.89
CA GLY A 281 -14.13 9.28 10.47
C GLY A 281 -13.71 10.67 10.01
N THR A 282 -12.43 10.91 9.99
CA THR A 282 -11.85 12.13 9.43
C THR A 282 -12.14 12.33 7.96
N GLY A 283 -12.57 11.30 7.25
CA GLY A 283 -13.23 11.41 5.96
C GLY A 283 -14.54 12.18 5.98
N ALA A 284 -15.16 12.38 7.15
CA ALA A 284 -16.44 13.10 7.26
C ALA A 284 -16.37 14.55 6.79
N TYR A 285 -15.22 15.17 6.78
CA TYR A 285 -15.07 16.54 6.27
C TYR A 285 -15.14 16.66 4.75
N TYR A 286 -14.71 15.61 4.02
CA TYR A 286 -14.58 15.68 2.56
C TYR A 286 -15.42 14.66 1.84
N TYR A 287 -15.64 13.48 2.46
CA TYR A 287 -16.21 12.35 1.78
C TYR A 287 -17.65 12.15 2.18
N ARG A 288 -18.51 11.91 1.19
CA ARG A 288 -19.89 11.53 1.44
C ARG A 288 -19.99 10.21 2.19
N ASP A 289 -19.04 9.32 1.95
CA ASP A 289 -18.91 8.03 2.63
C ASP A 289 -17.49 7.91 3.18
N PRO A 290 -17.30 7.97 4.51
CA PRO A 290 -15.99 7.83 5.12
C PRO A 290 -15.40 6.42 5.00
N ASN A 291 -16.21 5.41 4.66
CA ASN A 291 -15.75 4.03 4.50
C ASN A 291 -15.07 3.76 3.17
N ILE A 292 -15.08 4.71 2.24
CA ILE A 292 -14.39 4.55 0.95
C ILE A 292 -12.89 4.79 1.04
N VAL A 293 -12.41 5.31 2.14
CA VAL A 293 -10.98 5.57 2.34
C VAL A 293 -10.28 4.27 2.71
N GLY A 294 -9.49 3.74 1.80
CA GLY A 294 -8.65 2.56 1.98
C GLY A 294 -7.30 2.80 1.31
N LEU A 295 -6.47 1.80 1.27
CA LEU A 295 -5.17 1.82 0.61
C LEU A 295 -5.21 1.06 -0.72
N VAL A 296 -4.12 1.11 -1.46
CA VAL A 296 -3.93 0.23 -2.61
C VAL A 296 -4.04 -1.21 -2.13
N SER A 297 -4.91 -2.00 -2.78
CA SER A 297 -4.98 -3.44 -2.53
C SER A 297 -3.68 -4.10 -2.97
N ILE A 298 -3.06 -4.84 -2.07
CA ILE A 298 -1.80 -5.56 -2.37
C ILE A 298 -2.03 -6.62 -3.46
N GLU A 299 -3.23 -7.23 -3.52
CA GLU A 299 -3.62 -8.19 -4.54
C GLU A 299 -3.67 -7.53 -5.92
N ASP A 300 -4.40 -6.41 -6.05
CA ASP A 300 -4.54 -5.68 -7.31
C ASP A 300 -3.19 -5.14 -7.78
N LEU A 301 -2.38 -4.64 -6.84
CA LEU A 301 -1.03 -4.17 -7.10
C LEU A 301 -0.14 -5.27 -7.67
N CYS A 302 -0.08 -6.42 -7.01
CA CYS A 302 0.74 -7.54 -7.44
C CYS A 302 0.27 -8.15 -8.76
N VAL A 303 -1.05 -8.25 -8.99
CA VAL A 303 -1.61 -8.70 -10.27
C VAL A 303 -1.24 -7.74 -11.39
N MET A 304 -1.39 -6.43 -11.19
CA MET A 304 -1.03 -5.41 -12.19
C MET A 304 0.46 -5.50 -12.54
N LEU A 305 1.33 -5.58 -11.56
CA LEU A 305 2.79 -5.63 -11.77
C LEU A 305 3.21 -6.91 -12.50
N ASP A 306 2.69 -8.08 -12.10
CA ASP A 306 2.94 -9.36 -12.76
C ASP A 306 2.48 -9.33 -14.23
N GLU A 307 1.30 -8.77 -14.50
CA GLU A 307 0.80 -8.61 -15.86
C GLU A 307 1.60 -7.61 -16.70
N MET A 308 2.25 -6.63 -16.06
CA MET A 308 3.20 -5.72 -16.70
C MET A 308 4.60 -6.34 -16.90
N GLY A 309 4.85 -7.54 -16.37
CA GLY A 309 6.15 -8.20 -16.42
C GLY A 309 7.18 -7.62 -15.45
N ILE A 310 6.72 -6.97 -14.38
CA ILE A 310 7.56 -6.44 -13.30
C ILE A 310 7.65 -7.51 -12.20
N ASP A 311 8.88 -7.85 -11.79
CA ASP A 311 9.15 -8.83 -10.74
C ASP A 311 8.72 -8.29 -9.37
N VAL A 312 7.85 -9.01 -8.69
CA VAL A 312 7.38 -8.73 -7.32
C VAL A 312 8.11 -9.58 -6.27
N GLY A 313 9.22 -10.21 -6.64
CA GLY A 313 10.07 -10.98 -5.75
C GLY A 313 9.44 -12.31 -5.31
N THR A 314 9.43 -12.55 -4.02
CA THR A 314 8.97 -13.81 -3.40
C THR A 314 7.45 -13.94 -3.28
N ILE A 315 6.68 -12.95 -3.72
CA ILE A 315 5.24 -12.88 -3.47
C ILE A 315 4.47 -13.92 -4.30
N ASN A 316 3.68 -14.73 -3.61
CA ASN A 316 2.72 -15.65 -4.21
C ASN A 316 1.36 -14.97 -4.32
N ILE A 317 1.03 -14.50 -5.53
CA ILE A 317 -0.19 -13.74 -5.81
C ILE A 317 -1.45 -14.56 -5.54
N ASP A 318 -1.46 -15.84 -5.90
CA ASP A 318 -2.64 -16.70 -5.68
C ASP A 318 -2.94 -16.83 -4.19
N ARG A 319 -1.89 -16.91 -3.36
CA ARG A 319 -2.04 -16.92 -1.91
C ARG A 319 -2.58 -15.59 -1.37
N LEU A 320 -2.15 -14.44 -1.91
CA LEU A 320 -2.71 -13.14 -1.54
C LEU A 320 -4.20 -13.06 -1.86
N LEU A 321 -4.64 -13.54 -3.03
CA LEU A 321 -6.06 -13.57 -3.40
C LEU A 321 -6.90 -14.43 -2.45
N GLU A 322 -6.37 -15.59 -2.01
CA GLU A 322 -7.01 -16.41 -0.99
C GLU A 322 -7.15 -15.65 0.33
N MET A 323 -6.09 -14.95 0.74
CA MET A 323 -6.07 -14.18 1.99
C MET A 323 -7.02 -12.99 1.94
N GLY A 324 -7.10 -12.27 0.82
CA GLY A 324 -8.07 -11.19 0.62
C GLY A 324 -9.51 -11.70 0.74
N THR A 325 -9.81 -12.86 0.16
CA THR A 325 -11.11 -13.52 0.34
C THR A 325 -11.39 -13.89 1.81
N LEU A 326 -10.39 -14.35 2.53
CA LEU A 326 -10.50 -14.64 3.96
C LEU A 326 -10.72 -13.36 4.78
N MET A 327 -10.04 -12.27 4.40
CA MET A 327 -10.21 -10.97 5.05
C MET A 327 -11.64 -10.43 4.91
N GLU A 328 -12.27 -10.56 3.73
CA GLU A 328 -13.69 -10.22 3.55
C GLU A 328 -14.59 -10.97 4.55
N ARG A 329 -14.33 -12.25 4.77
CA ARG A 329 -15.08 -13.07 5.74
C ARG A 329 -14.81 -12.64 7.18
N THR A 330 -13.56 -12.30 7.49
CA THR A 330 -13.16 -11.86 8.85
C THR A 330 -13.81 -10.54 9.21
N LEU A 331 -13.83 -9.59 8.27
CA LEU A 331 -14.43 -8.27 8.49
C LEU A 331 -15.94 -8.24 8.24
N GLY A 332 -16.51 -9.31 7.66
CA GLY A 332 -17.94 -9.42 7.38
C GLY A 332 -18.46 -8.43 6.32
N ARG A 333 -17.57 -7.92 5.48
CA ARG A 333 -17.90 -6.96 4.41
C ARG A 333 -17.08 -7.18 3.15
N ARG A 334 -17.59 -6.69 2.02
CA ARG A 334 -16.83 -6.64 0.77
C ARG A 334 -15.66 -5.66 0.90
N LEU A 335 -14.53 -6.04 0.31
CA LEU A 335 -13.33 -5.21 0.22
C LEU A 335 -13.19 -4.59 -1.17
N ARG A 336 -12.22 -3.69 -1.32
CA ARG A 336 -12.02 -2.90 -2.54
C ARG A 336 -10.89 -3.45 -3.39
N SER A 337 -10.92 -4.74 -3.66
CA SER A 337 -9.99 -5.40 -4.58
C SER A 337 -10.78 -6.03 -5.73
N GLU A 338 -10.51 -5.58 -6.93
CA GLU A 338 -11.10 -6.14 -8.14
C GLU A 338 -10.53 -7.55 -8.43
N SER A 339 -9.27 -7.78 -8.09
CA SER A 339 -8.61 -9.07 -8.30
C SER A 339 -9.12 -10.16 -7.38
N ILE A 340 -9.57 -9.84 -6.17
CA ILE A 340 -10.26 -10.80 -5.30
C ILE A 340 -11.54 -11.31 -5.97
N LEU A 341 -12.25 -10.44 -6.68
CA LEU A 341 -13.52 -10.78 -7.33
C LEU A 341 -13.32 -11.51 -8.66
N SER A 342 -12.39 -11.02 -9.48
CA SER A 342 -12.15 -11.55 -10.83
C SER A 342 -11.23 -12.78 -10.84
N GLY A 343 -10.38 -12.91 -9.83
CA GLY A 343 -9.24 -13.82 -9.88
C GLY A 343 -8.23 -13.44 -10.97
N ARG A 344 -7.21 -14.24 -11.15
CA ARG A 344 -6.26 -14.07 -12.28
C ARG A 344 -6.90 -14.49 -13.59
N ILE A 345 -6.86 -13.61 -14.57
CA ILE A 345 -7.35 -13.93 -15.92
C ILE A 345 -6.28 -14.75 -16.66
N PRO A 346 -6.57 -15.99 -17.07
CA PRO A 346 -5.60 -16.81 -17.77
C PRO A 346 -5.18 -16.17 -19.10
N LYS A 347 -3.87 -15.98 -19.28
CA LYS A 347 -3.29 -15.45 -20.54
C LYS A 347 -3.09 -16.54 -21.60
N THR A 348 -3.12 -17.80 -21.21
CA THR A 348 -3.05 -18.95 -22.15
C THR A 348 -4.43 -19.37 -22.59
N PRO A 349 -4.63 -19.68 -23.89
CA PRO A 349 -5.91 -20.17 -24.35
C PRO A 349 -6.32 -21.46 -23.62
N ARG A 350 -7.50 -21.48 -23.06
CA ARG A 350 -8.13 -22.70 -22.54
C ARG A 350 -8.67 -23.53 -23.71
N HIS A 351 -7.78 -24.12 -24.51
CA HIS A 351 -8.17 -24.71 -25.79
C HIS A 351 -9.01 -25.97 -25.68
N GLU A 352 -8.96 -26.68 -24.60
CA GLU A 352 -9.73 -27.90 -24.41
C GLU A 352 -11.18 -27.61 -23.98
N PHE A 353 -11.40 -26.44 -23.37
CA PHE A 353 -12.71 -26.11 -22.87
C PHE A 353 -13.53 -25.32 -23.92
N LYS A 354 -14.52 -25.98 -24.51
CA LYS A 354 -15.54 -25.35 -25.37
C LYS A 354 -15.09 -24.88 -26.78
N ARG A 355 -13.84 -25.07 -27.21
CA ARG A 355 -13.41 -24.64 -28.54
C ARG A 355 -14.23 -25.27 -29.67
N PRO A 356 -14.51 -26.60 -29.68
CA PRO A 356 -15.38 -27.19 -30.72
C PRO A 356 -16.78 -26.60 -30.72
N LYS A 357 -17.35 -26.35 -29.52
CA LYS A 357 -18.67 -25.75 -29.38
C LYS A 357 -18.71 -24.30 -29.86
N LEU A 358 -17.63 -23.54 -29.55
CA LEU A 358 -17.50 -22.16 -30.00
C LEU A 358 -17.32 -22.08 -31.53
N MET A 359 -16.52 -22.98 -32.11
CA MET A 359 -16.37 -23.08 -33.58
C MET A 359 -17.68 -23.41 -34.26
N ALA A 360 -18.43 -24.39 -33.78
CA ALA A 360 -19.74 -24.72 -34.32
C ALA A 360 -20.74 -23.56 -34.19
N LEU A 361 -20.69 -22.78 -33.13
CA LEU A 361 -21.52 -21.58 -32.99
C LEU A 361 -21.07 -20.47 -33.95
N LYS A 362 -19.78 -20.34 -34.21
CA LYS A 362 -19.23 -19.39 -35.18
C LYS A 362 -19.64 -19.75 -36.61
N GLU A 363 -19.54 -21.01 -36.99
CA GLU A 363 -20.02 -21.52 -38.30
C GLU A 363 -21.50 -21.26 -38.51
N LYS A 364 -22.33 -21.61 -37.51
CA LYS A 364 -23.78 -21.33 -37.57
C LYS A 364 -24.10 -19.83 -37.64
N SER A 365 -23.30 -19.00 -36.98
CA SER A 365 -23.44 -17.55 -37.04
C SER A 365 -23.06 -16.99 -38.40
N GLN A 366 -22.00 -17.52 -39.02
CA GLN A 366 -21.60 -17.16 -40.39
C GLN A 366 -22.62 -17.61 -41.44
N GLU A 367 -23.19 -18.82 -41.35
CA GLU A 367 -24.25 -19.28 -42.21
C GLU A 367 -25.50 -18.37 -42.11
N LYS A 368 -25.89 -17.98 -40.90
CA LYS A 368 -27.02 -17.05 -40.70
C LYS A 368 -26.70 -15.64 -41.20
N ALA A 369 -25.48 -15.17 -41.03
CA ALA A 369 -25.03 -13.87 -41.53
C ALA A 369 -25.06 -13.83 -43.07
N GLY A 370 -24.62 -14.89 -43.75
CA GLY A 370 -24.69 -15.01 -45.21
C GLY A 370 -26.10 -15.05 -45.75
N GLN A 371 -27.11 -15.43 -44.93
CA GLN A 371 -28.52 -15.44 -45.33
C GLN A 371 -29.28 -14.13 -45.10
N ILE A 372 -28.82 -13.31 -44.15
CA ILE A 372 -29.59 -12.15 -43.66
C ILE A 372 -28.92 -10.83 -44.02
N ILE A 373 -27.63 -10.83 -44.32
CA ILE A 373 -26.81 -9.62 -44.37
C ILE A 373 -25.95 -9.65 -45.63
N PRO A 374 -25.83 -8.52 -46.35
CA PRO A 374 -24.97 -8.41 -47.54
C PRO A 374 -23.51 -8.82 -47.19
N GLU A 375 -22.79 -9.31 -48.20
CA GLU A 375 -21.42 -9.81 -48.10
C GLU A 375 -20.44 -8.83 -47.42
N GLU A 376 -20.74 -7.54 -47.45
CA GLU A 376 -20.00 -6.47 -46.81
C GLU A 376 -20.28 -6.32 -45.30
N TRP A 377 -21.19 -7.09 -44.73
CA TRP A 377 -21.63 -6.94 -43.35
C TRP A 377 -20.55 -7.29 -42.29
N PRO A 378 -19.63 -8.24 -42.46
CA PRO A 378 -18.60 -8.53 -41.47
C PRO A 378 -17.76 -7.32 -41.09
N GLU A 379 -17.51 -6.39 -42.02
CA GLU A 379 -16.77 -5.15 -41.74
C GLU A 379 -17.61 -4.11 -40.99
N LYS A 380 -18.93 -4.21 -41.10
CA LYS A 380 -19.90 -3.24 -40.53
C LYS A 380 -20.56 -3.74 -39.24
N ALA A 381 -20.47 -5.04 -38.95
CA ALA A 381 -21.28 -5.71 -37.94
C ALA A 381 -21.07 -5.20 -36.50
N PHE A 382 -19.95 -4.64 -36.19
CA PHE A 382 -19.59 -4.16 -34.85
C PHE A 382 -19.42 -2.66 -34.77
N VAL A 383 -19.70 -1.94 -35.86
CA VAL A 383 -19.49 -0.49 -35.93
C VAL A 383 -20.81 0.19 -36.19
N PRO A 384 -21.36 1.00 -35.30
CA PRO A 384 -22.54 1.80 -35.55
C PRO A 384 -22.40 2.62 -36.83
N GLU A 385 -23.46 2.67 -37.65
CA GLU A 385 -23.45 3.33 -38.98
C GLU A 385 -22.83 4.74 -39.00
N GLY A 386 -22.91 5.47 -37.89
CA GLY A 386 -22.34 6.81 -37.77
C GLY A 386 -20.79 6.85 -37.66
N ILE A 387 -20.13 5.73 -37.41
CA ILE A 387 -18.67 5.67 -37.22
C ILE A 387 -17.95 5.31 -38.55
N LEU A 388 -18.63 4.62 -39.43
CA LEU A 388 -18.07 4.23 -40.76
C LEU A 388 -18.18 5.33 -41.84
N LYS A 389 -18.81 6.45 -41.53
CA LYS A 389 -18.97 7.59 -42.47
C LYS A 389 -18.00 8.72 -42.25
N LYS A 390 -16.84 8.48 -41.66
CA LYS A 390 -15.80 9.50 -41.55
C LYS A 390 -14.56 9.10 -42.34
#